data_6c25688e1bd46354aef72b1ae3eb7226
#
_entry.id   6c25688e1bd46354aef72b1ae3eb7226
#
_cell.length_a   1.000
_cell.length_b   1.000
_cell.length_c   1.000
_cell.angle_alpha   90.00
_cell.angle_beta   90.00
_cell.angle_gamma   90.00
#
_symmetry.space_group_name_H-M   'P 1'
#
loop_
_entity.id
_entity.type
_entity.pdbx_description
1 polymer ?
#
loop_
_entity_poly.entity_id
_entity_poly.type
_entity_poly.pdbx_seq_one_letter_code
_entity_poly.pdbx_strand_id
1 'polypeptide(L)'
;MQISRILVAFAPGSRLAALSRALGLISLLLLHSSPASATAAFARQTGEPCSACHMMSYGPMLTAFGRKFKLDGYVAGSAKSVLPELINPFSMQIVGSFTNTQQDQPGGAGSGFSGNNNAVNDWNALYYTGRVWDKIGAYLQLNFNPQVTENISLAMADIRYADHTMLAGSNFIYGVSANNGPTMSDVWNTTPEWMYPYNVSQLAPQPTAQVLMMQLMGFTAGSSIYTMWDNHVYVEAGAYTSMAKNMANGLGVFSNSNPLIDGGAPYWRLFFQHVWDGQTLMVGTYGMQANMYPQYNKTFGTNSVTEWNADVNYQNMIGDHMWMFMGRFTRDQGTYTATGEAEDTVIEDLRVARGARLNGGRSHRSAGNARQYLTNMMVMGMYTYRQTYNFAFSYNRTGGSRDYLLYSPSPISGSRNGLPNSEYFQLQFDYIPFGKGESFLDPYFNLRLSVQYTAYTVFNGAANDYDGYGRNAAANNTLFVVGNMMW
;
A
#
# COMPACT_ATOMS: atom_id res chain seq x y z
N MET A 1 -60.18 0.54 -36.25
CA MET A 1 -60.06 0.75 -34.81
C MET A 1 -58.69 1.35 -34.54
N GLN A 2 -58.67 2.63 -34.14
CA GLN A 2 -57.49 3.49 -34.11
C GLN A 2 -56.62 3.19 -32.86
N ILE A 3 -55.31 3.06 -33.06
CA ILE A 3 -54.35 3.10 -32.01
C ILE A 3 -53.69 4.48 -32.03
N SER A 4 -54.03 5.30 -31.04
CA SER A 4 -53.45 6.63 -30.85
C SER A 4 -51.99 6.54 -30.38
N ARG A 5 -51.09 7.14 -31.17
CA ARG A 5 -49.73 7.41 -30.76
C ARG A 5 -49.68 8.63 -29.84
N ILE A 6 -49.28 8.47 -28.60
CA ILE A 6 -48.94 9.59 -27.72
C ILE A 6 -47.48 9.97 -27.99
N LEU A 7 -47.26 11.04 -28.71
CA LEU A 7 -45.98 11.75 -28.85
C LEU A 7 -45.84 12.67 -27.62
N VAL A 8 -44.96 12.32 -26.70
CA VAL A 8 -44.54 13.24 -25.64
C VAL A 8 -43.41 14.11 -26.22
N ALA A 9 -43.76 15.34 -26.57
CA ALA A 9 -42.80 16.37 -26.97
C ALA A 9 -42.06 16.87 -25.73
N PHE A 10 -40.80 16.55 -25.62
CA PHE A 10 -39.88 17.14 -24.61
C PHE A 10 -39.47 18.54 -25.08
N ALA A 11 -39.98 19.57 -24.43
CA ALA A 11 -39.58 20.96 -24.66
C ALA A 11 -38.15 21.18 -24.16
N PRO A 12 -37.26 21.87 -24.92
CA PRO A 12 -35.84 22.09 -24.54
C PRO A 12 -35.64 22.93 -23.28
N GLY A 13 -36.65 23.64 -22.78
CA GLY A 13 -36.59 24.41 -21.53
C GLY A 13 -36.60 23.59 -20.24
N SER A 14 -37.05 22.31 -20.29
CA SER A 14 -37.13 21.48 -19.07
C SER A 14 -35.79 20.93 -18.57
N ARG A 15 -34.82 20.77 -19.47
CA ARG A 15 -33.48 20.28 -19.11
C ARG A 15 -32.63 21.35 -18.43
N LEU A 16 -32.74 22.61 -18.90
CA LEU A 16 -32.03 23.73 -18.23
C LEU A 16 -32.63 24.00 -16.83
N ALA A 17 -33.96 23.93 -16.70
CA ALA A 17 -34.63 24.09 -15.41
C ALA A 17 -34.36 22.94 -14.45
N ALA A 18 -34.16 21.70 -14.95
CA ALA A 18 -33.71 20.56 -14.14
C ALA A 18 -32.25 20.71 -13.71
N LEU A 19 -31.40 21.17 -14.61
CA LEU A 19 -29.98 21.43 -14.31
C LEU A 19 -29.77 22.56 -13.30
N SER A 20 -30.54 23.66 -13.44
CA SER A 20 -30.50 24.78 -12.50
C SER A 20 -31.06 24.41 -11.12
N ARG A 21 -32.09 23.55 -11.07
CA ARG A 21 -32.61 23.00 -9.80
C ARG A 21 -31.64 22.03 -9.16
N ALA A 22 -30.97 21.17 -9.94
CA ALA A 22 -29.94 20.29 -9.45
C ALA A 22 -28.72 21.06 -8.94
N LEU A 23 -28.24 22.07 -9.67
CA LEU A 23 -27.20 22.98 -9.23
C LEU A 23 -27.61 23.80 -8.00
N GLY A 24 -28.84 24.27 -7.92
CA GLY A 24 -29.38 24.94 -6.73
C GLY A 24 -29.49 24.02 -5.52
N LEU A 25 -29.91 22.77 -5.70
CA LEU A 25 -29.93 21.75 -4.63
C LEU A 25 -28.52 21.37 -4.17
N ILE A 26 -27.59 21.23 -5.09
CA ILE A 26 -26.16 20.99 -4.78
C ILE A 26 -25.57 22.19 -4.04
N SER A 27 -25.89 23.43 -4.47
CA SER A 27 -25.47 24.64 -3.76
C SER A 27 -26.11 24.78 -2.37
N LEU A 28 -27.38 24.40 -2.21
CA LEU A 28 -28.06 24.37 -0.90
C LEU A 28 -27.51 23.28 0.03
N LEU A 29 -27.17 22.10 -0.53
CA LEU A 29 -26.49 21.02 0.21
C LEU A 29 -25.09 21.43 0.63
N LEU A 30 -24.38 22.20 -0.18
CA LEU A 30 -23.07 22.76 0.15
C LEU A 30 -23.13 23.87 1.22
N LEU A 31 -24.27 24.58 1.32
CA LEU A 31 -24.48 25.64 2.33
C LEU A 31 -24.95 25.10 3.69
N HIS A 32 -25.42 23.85 3.75
CA HIS A 32 -25.85 23.19 4.99
C HIS A 32 -24.98 21.97 5.35
N SER A 33 -23.88 21.74 4.64
CA SER A 33 -22.91 20.72 5.04
C SER A 33 -22.20 21.21 6.32
N SER A 34 -22.56 20.63 7.45
CA SER A 34 -21.70 20.64 8.61
C SER A 34 -20.30 20.20 8.15
N PRO A 35 -19.22 20.86 8.58
CA PRO A 35 -17.89 20.55 8.08
C PRO A 35 -17.58 19.07 8.27
N ALA A 36 -17.40 18.36 7.15
CA ALA A 36 -17.04 16.95 7.14
C ALA A 36 -15.51 16.82 7.27
N SER A 37 -15.05 15.75 7.88
CA SER A 37 -13.71 15.66 8.46
C SER A 37 -12.87 14.56 7.83
N ALA A 38 -11.63 14.81 7.57
CA ALA A 38 -10.69 13.89 6.92
C ALA A 38 -9.65 13.22 7.86
N THR A 39 -8.61 12.41 7.54
CA THR A 39 -7.52 12.20 8.52
C THR A 39 -6.95 13.55 8.96
N ALA A 40 -7.73 14.47 8.65
CA ALA A 40 -8.07 15.62 9.38
C ALA A 40 -8.28 15.35 10.88
N ALA A 41 -8.58 14.12 11.30
CA ALA A 41 -8.59 13.76 12.72
C ALA A 41 -7.28 14.12 13.39
N PHE A 42 -6.15 13.83 12.79
CA PHE A 42 -4.85 14.30 13.30
C PHE A 42 -4.69 15.81 13.20
N ALA A 43 -5.13 16.42 12.09
CA ALA A 43 -5.10 17.87 11.95
C ALA A 43 -6.05 18.55 12.95
N ARG A 44 -7.23 17.99 13.19
CA ARG A 44 -8.16 18.46 14.23
C ARG A 44 -7.60 18.31 15.63
N GLN A 45 -6.92 17.20 15.93
CA GLN A 45 -6.27 16.96 17.22
C GLN A 45 -5.12 17.93 17.47
N THR A 46 -4.28 18.17 16.48
CA THR A 46 -3.08 19.00 16.64
C THR A 46 -3.34 20.49 16.43
N GLY A 47 -4.37 20.86 15.68
CA GLY A 47 -4.59 22.22 15.18
C GLY A 47 -3.70 22.59 14.00
N GLU A 48 -2.90 21.64 13.48
CA GLU A 48 -1.95 21.85 12.41
C GLU A 48 -2.54 21.42 11.06
N PRO A 49 -2.22 22.10 9.95
CA PRO A 49 -2.66 21.68 8.62
C PRO A 49 -1.97 20.38 8.19
N CYS A 50 -2.55 19.66 7.23
CA CYS A 50 -1.97 18.43 6.68
C CYS A 50 -0.53 18.63 6.16
N SER A 51 -0.24 19.83 5.64
CA SER A 51 1.08 20.25 5.16
C SER A 51 2.15 20.29 6.24
N ALA A 52 1.79 20.46 7.52
CA ALA A 52 2.75 20.39 8.62
C ALA A 52 3.33 18.97 8.77
N CYS A 53 2.51 17.95 8.58
CA CYS A 53 2.90 16.55 8.75
C CYS A 53 3.35 15.86 7.46
N HIS A 54 2.85 16.27 6.28
CA HIS A 54 3.03 15.58 5.02
C HIS A 54 3.82 16.41 4.00
N MET A 55 4.71 15.76 3.26
CA MET A 55 5.54 16.40 2.23
C MET A 55 4.70 17.01 1.08
N MET A 56 3.55 16.43 0.79
CA MET A 56 2.64 16.86 -0.28
C MET A 56 1.31 17.41 0.25
N SER A 57 1.18 17.78 1.51
CA SER A 57 -0.11 18.01 2.19
C SER A 57 -1.14 16.86 2.06
N TYR A 58 -0.76 15.73 1.47
CA TYR A 58 -1.54 14.51 1.31
C TYR A 58 -0.61 13.30 1.05
N GLY A 59 -0.93 12.14 1.64
CA GLY A 59 -0.19 10.90 1.40
C GLY A 59 0.74 10.52 2.54
N PRO A 60 1.42 9.36 2.46
CA PRO A 60 2.09 8.78 3.62
C PRO A 60 3.40 9.47 4.00
N MET A 61 4.12 10.11 3.06
CA MET A 61 5.47 10.65 3.30
C MET A 61 5.45 11.81 4.27
N LEU A 62 6.22 11.70 5.36
CA LEU A 62 6.17 12.60 6.49
C LEU A 62 7.31 13.61 6.50
N THR A 63 6.99 14.86 6.88
CA THR A 63 7.95 15.88 7.29
C THR A 63 8.62 15.51 8.62
N ALA A 64 9.60 16.29 9.07
CA ALA A 64 10.19 16.10 10.42
C ALA A 64 9.14 16.20 11.54
N PHE A 65 8.17 17.11 11.41
CA PHE A 65 7.08 17.26 12.37
C PHE A 65 6.14 16.04 12.37
N GLY A 66 5.75 15.55 11.19
CA GLY A 66 4.91 14.35 11.07
C GLY A 66 5.60 13.09 11.61
N ARG A 67 6.92 12.95 11.36
CA ARG A 67 7.71 11.84 11.95
C ARG A 67 7.74 11.90 13.46
N LYS A 68 7.95 13.09 14.04
CA LYS A 68 7.91 13.26 15.48
C LYS A 68 6.55 12.93 16.06
N PHE A 69 5.47 13.39 15.45
CA PHE A 69 4.10 13.10 15.87
C PHE A 69 3.81 11.59 15.90
N LYS A 70 4.25 10.85 14.86
CA LYS A 70 4.14 9.39 14.81
C LYS A 70 5.01 8.71 15.86
N LEU A 71 6.23 9.20 16.07
CA LEU A 71 7.18 8.69 17.05
C LEU A 71 6.64 8.85 18.48
N ASP A 72 5.98 9.98 18.77
CA ASP A 72 5.35 10.31 20.04
C ASP A 72 4.00 9.57 20.26
N GLY A 73 3.68 8.57 19.44
CA GLY A 73 2.50 7.72 19.63
C GLY A 73 1.18 8.39 19.25
N TYR A 74 1.16 9.36 18.34
CA TYR A 74 -0.06 10.06 17.86
C TYR A 74 -0.81 10.85 18.93
N VAL A 75 -0.18 11.20 20.04
CA VAL A 75 -0.86 11.82 21.20
C VAL A 75 -0.71 13.34 21.30
N ALA A 76 0.21 13.94 20.53
CA ALA A 76 0.44 15.39 20.60
C ALA A 76 -0.80 16.18 20.17
N GLY A 77 -0.94 17.37 20.78
CA GLY A 77 -2.03 18.30 20.48
C GLY A 77 -3.28 18.09 21.36
N SER A 78 -4.07 19.14 21.43
CA SER A 78 -5.34 19.21 22.17
C SER A 78 -6.26 20.28 21.58
N ALA A 79 -6.12 20.59 20.28
CA ALA A 79 -6.90 21.62 19.63
C ALA A 79 -8.40 21.32 19.75
N LYS A 80 -9.19 22.36 20.01
CA LYS A 80 -10.64 22.24 20.04
C LYS A 80 -11.16 22.11 18.61
N SER A 81 -11.92 21.07 18.35
CA SER A 81 -12.65 20.88 17.10
C SER A 81 -14.07 21.41 17.24
N VAL A 82 -14.66 21.85 16.15
CA VAL A 82 -16.10 22.16 16.06
C VAL A 82 -16.97 20.90 16.08
N LEU A 83 -16.37 19.73 15.88
CA LEU A 83 -17.04 18.45 15.93
C LEU A 83 -17.16 17.94 17.36
N PRO A 84 -18.23 17.17 17.67
CA PRO A 84 -18.31 16.46 18.93
C PRO A 84 -17.09 15.55 19.16
N GLU A 85 -16.63 15.43 20.40
CA GLU A 85 -15.45 14.63 20.77
C GLU A 85 -15.53 13.18 20.27
N LEU A 86 -16.73 12.58 20.26
CA LEU A 86 -16.96 11.22 19.77
C LEU A 86 -16.64 11.07 18.27
N ILE A 87 -16.88 12.12 17.47
CA ILE A 87 -16.71 12.06 16.00
C ILE A 87 -15.32 12.53 15.59
N ASN A 88 -14.67 13.29 16.43
CA ASN A 88 -13.39 13.93 16.14
C ASN A 88 -12.28 12.98 15.66
N PRO A 89 -12.13 11.74 16.17
CA PRO A 89 -11.10 10.80 15.71
C PRO A 89 -11.44 10.06 14.43
N PHE A 90 -12.66 10.21 13.89
CA PHE A 90 -13.07 9.51 12.67
C PHE A 90 -12.81 10.36 11.41
N SER A 91 -12.45 9.69 10.34
CA SER A 91 -12.23 10.26 9.01
C SER A 91 -12.66 9.27 7.95
N MET A 92 -13.01 9.75 6.75
CA MET A 92 -13.40 8.92 5.62
C MET A 92 -12.57 9.28 4.39
N GLN A 93 -12.37 8.30 3.52
CA GLN A 93 -11.73 8.49 2.22
C GLN A 93 -12.52 7.76 1.14
N ILE A 94 -12.67 8.40 0.00
CA ILE A 94 -13.23 7.81 -1.22
C ILE A 94 -12.19 7.92 -2.32
N VAL A 95 -11.95 6.81 -3.02
CA VAL A 95 -10.98 6.73 -4.12
C VAL A 95 -11.68 6.26 -5.38
N GLY A 96 -11.69 7.13 -6.38
CA GLY A 96 -12.16 6.79 -7.72
C GLY A 96 -11.01 6.83 -8.71
N SER A 97 -11.00 5.91 -9.68
CA SER A 97 -9.91 5.84 -10.64
C SER A 97 -10.35 5.49 -12.06
N PHE A 98 -9.45 5.76 -13.00
CA PHE A 98 -9.52 5.29 -14.37
C PHE A 98 -8.21 4.60 -14.74
N THR A 99 -8.31 3.39 -15.30
CA THR A 99 -7.17 2.57 -15.73
C THR A 99 -7.25 2.31 -17.23
N ASN A 100 -6.15 2.66 -17.93
CA ASN A 100 -5.94 2.28 -19.32
C ASN A 100 -4.61 1.55 -19.45
N THR A 101 -4.58 0.38 -20.07
CA THR A 101 -3.36 -0.37 -20.42
C THR A 101 -3.08 -0.27 -21.91
N GLN A 102 -1.79 -0.37 -22.30
CA GLN A 102 -1.35 -0.27 -23.70
C GLN A 102 -2.04 -1.27 -24.62
N GLN A 103 -2.35 -2.46 -24.10
CA GLN A 103 -3.14 -3.49 -24.79
C GLN A 103 -4.21 -4.04 -23.84
N ASP A 104 -5.33 -4.44 -24.42
CA ASP A 104 -6.42 -5.08 -23.69
C ASP A 104 -5.94 -6.34 -22.95
N GLN A 105 -6.58 -6.63 -21.84
CA GLN A 105 -6.37 -7.87 -21.09
C GLN A 105 -7.35 -8.93 -21.57
N PRO A 106 -6.87 -10.01 -22.22
CA PRO A 106 -7.75 -11.10 -22.64
C PRO A 106 -8.50 -11.70 -21.45
N GLY A 107 -9.81 -11.77 -21.54
CA GLY A 107 -10.68 -12.28 -20.48
C GLY A 107 -11.15 -11.22 -19.46
N GLY A 108 -10.74 -9.98 -19.62
CA GLY A 108 -11.08 -8.87 -18.72
C GLY A 108 -9.99 -8.54 -17.70
N ALA A 109 -10.03 -7.35 -17.14
CA ALA A 109 -9.10 -6.88 -16.09
C ALA A 109 -9.43 -7.46 -14.70
N GLY A 110 -10.51 -8.21 -14.60
CA GLY A 110 -11.06 -8.85 -13.40
C GLY A 110 -12.51 -9.24 -13.63
N SER A 111 -13.12 -9.96 -12.69
CA SER A 111 -14.52 -10.37 -12.81
C SER A 111 -15.44 -9.15 -12.89
N GLY A 112 -16.18 -9.02 -14.00
CA GLY A 112 -17.11 -7.92 -14.24
C GLY A 112 -16.48 -6.65 -14.82
N PHE A 113 -15.17 -6.64 -15.14
CA PHE A 113 -14.47 -5.50 -15.73
C PHE A 113 -14.11 -5.76 -17.19
N SER A 114 -14.09 -4.69 -17.98
CA SER A 114 -13.61 -4.74 -19.37
C SER A 114 -12.11 -5.07 -19.41
N GLY A 115 -11.63 -5.55 -20.56
CA GLY A 115 -10.19 -5.79 -20.77
C GLY A 115 -9.34 -4.54 -20.68
N ASN A 116 -9.96 -3.36 -20.77
CA ASN A 116 -9.29 -2.06 -20.72
C ASN A 116 -10.29 -0.93 -20.42
N ASN A 117 -9.78 0.31 -20.20
CA ASN A 117 -10.56 1.54 -20.05
C ASN A 117 -11.61 1.47 -18.94
N ASN A 118 -11.21 0.98 -17.79
CA ASN A 118 -12.11 0.85 -16.63
C ASN A 118 -12.07 2.11 -15.76
N ALA A 119 -13.26 2.72 -15.54
CA ALA A 119 -13.48 3.74 -14.52
C ALA A 119 -14.21 3.10 -13.34
N VAL A 120 -13.66 3.21 -12.15
CA VAL A 120 -14.15 2.47 -10.98
C VAL A 120 -14.08 3.30 -9.70
N ASN A 121 -14.91 2.95 -8.72
CA ASN A 121 -14.63 3.25 -7.32
C ASN A 121 -13.65 2.19 -6.84
N ASP A 122 -12.40 2.59 -6.58
CA ASP A 122 -11.32 1.65 -6.25
C ASP A 122 -11.50 1.07 -4.85
N TRP A 123 -11.56 1.95 -3.87
CA TRP A 123 -11.77 1.61 -2.48
C TRP A 123 -12.21 2.83 -1.68
N ASN A 124 -12.83 2.57 -0.56
CA ASN A 124 -13.18 3.59 0.40
C ASN A 124 -12.62 3.20 1.76
N ALA A 125 -12.34 4.16 2.61
CA ALA A 125 -11.85 3.87 3.94
C ALA A 125 -12.57 4.65 5.02
N LEU A 126 -12.74 4.01 6.17
CA LEU A 126 -13.06 4.65 7.42
C LEU A 126 -11.83 4.58 8.33
N TYR A 127 -11.42 5.72 8.86
CA TYR A 127 -10.30 5.83 9.79
C TYR A 127 -10.80 6.12 11.19
N TYR A 128 -10.12 5.53 12.17
CA TYR A 128 -10.07 6.00 13.54
C TYR A 128 -8.61 6.36 13.84
N THR A 129 -8.32 7.64 14.08
CA THR A 129 -6.94 8.11 14.26
C THR A 129 -6.89 9.17 15.35
N GLY A 130 -5.89 9.06 16.22
CA GLY A 130 -5.67 10.04 17.28
C GLY A 130 -5.34 9.43 18.64
N ARG A 131 -5.37 10.31 19.63
CA ARG A 131 -5.18 9.91 21.02
C ARG A 131 -6.36 9.07 21.49
N VAL A 132 -6.04 7.87 22.01
CA VAL A 132 -7.01 6.97 22.65
C VAL A 132 -7.06 7.21 24.14
N TRP A 133 -5.90 7.36 24.77
CA TRP A 133 -5.75 7.63 26.19
C TRP A 133 -4.36 8.20 26.45
N ASP A 134 -4.21 9.11 27.40
CA ASP A 134 -2.97 9.74 27.87
C ASP A 134 -1.79 9.67 26.87
N LYS A 135 -0.97 8.63 26.98
CA LYS A 135 0.21 8.34 26.14
C LYS A 135 -0.03 7.25 25.09
N ILE A 136 -1.30 6.89 24.82
CA ILE A 136 -1.68 5.88 23.86
C ILE A 136 -2.47 6.53 22.72
N GLY A 137 -1.98 6.35 21.50
CA GLY A 137 -2.70 6.75 20.29
C GLY A 137 -2.82 5.62 19.30
N ALA A 138 -3.67 5.81 18.30
CA ALA A 138 -3.97 4.81 17.30
C ALA A 138 -4.07 5.41 15.89
N TYR A 139 -3.77 4.57 14.91
CA TYR A 139 -4.11 4.72 13.51
C TYR A 139 -4.76 3.42 13.04
N LEU A 140 -6.06 3.47 12.77
CA LEU A 140 -6.83 2.32 12.29
C LEU A 140 -7.48 2.70 10.96
N GLN A 141 -7.41 1.81 9.97
CA GLN A 141 -8.02 1.97 8.65
C GLN A 141 -8.82 0.72 8.30
N LEU A 142 -10.13 0.90 8.15
CA LEU A 142 -11.04 -0.10 7.61
C LEU A 142 -11.29 0.23 6.14
N ASN A 143 -10.98 -0.69 5.24
CA ASN A 143 -11.27 -0.54 3.83
C ASN A 143 -12.59 -1.22 3.48
N PHE A 144 -13.36 -0.53 2.65
CA PHE A 144 -14.46 -1.06 1.87
C PHE A 144 -14.03 -1.07 0.40
N ASN A 145 -13.82 -2.27 -0.15
CA ASN A 145 -13.43 -2.43 -1.54
C ASN A 145 -14.60 -3.03 -2.34
N PRO A 146 -15.28 -2.21 -3.17
CA PRO A 146 -16.43 -2.68 -3.94
C PRO A 146 -16.09 -3.66 -5.06
N GLN A 147 -14.80 -3.88 -5.33
CA GLN A 147 -14.31 -4.78 -6.39
C GLN A 147 -14.10 -6.22 -5.91
N VAL A 148 -14.21 -6.48 -4.63
CA VAL A 148 -14.04 -7.81 -4.03
C VAL A 148 -15.30 -8.24 -3.27
N THR A 149 -15.40 -9.53 -2.99
CA THR A 149 -16.57 -10.13 -2.29
C THR A 149 -16.58 -9.85 -0.80
N GLU A 150 -15.43 -9.72 -0.16
CA GLU A 150 -15.31 -9.25 1.22
C GLU A 150 -15.39 -7.73 1.24
N ASN A 151 -16.50 -7.21 1.73
CA ASN A 151 -16.80 -5.79 1.60
C ASN A 151 -16.05 -4.90 2.60
N ILE A 152 -15.69 -5.42 3.77
CA ILE A 152 -14.98 -4.66 4.82
C ILE A 152 -13.78 -5.44 5.30
N SER A 153 -12.62 -4.78 5.36
CA SER A 153 -11.39 -5.37 5.88
C SER A 153 -10.59 -4.38 6.71
N LEU A 154 -9.89 -4.88 7.73
CA LEU A 154 -8.89 -4.12 8.47
C LEU A 154 -7.63 -3.99 7.60
N ALA A 155 -7.50 -2.87 6.90
CA ALA A 155 -6.34 -2.63 6.04
C ALA A 155 -5.09 -2.34 6.87
N MET A 156 -5.17 -1.38 7.78
CA MET A 156 -4.03 -0.93 8.59
C MET A 156 -4.45 -0.72 10.04
N ALA A 157 -3.61 -1.15 10.96
CA ALA A 157 -3.78 -0.91 12.39
C ALA A 157 -2.42 -0.70 13.06
N ASP A 158 -2.26 0.43 13.76
CA ASP A 158 -1.07 0.75 14.55
C ASP A 158 -1.51 1.43 15.84
N ILE A 159 -1.30 0.77 16.97
CA ILE A 159 -1.58 1.29 18.30
C ILE A 159 -0.25 1.50 18.99
N ARG A 160 0.00 2.70 19.49
CA ARG A 160 1.28 3.06 20.10
C ARG A 160 1.12 3.61 21.50
N TYR A 161 2.06 3.20 22.34
CA TYR A 161 2.43 3.90 23.57
C TYR A 161 3.80 4.53 23.35
N ALA A 162 3.98 5.80 23.75
CA ALA A 162 5.28 6.45 23.72
C ALA A 162 5.48 7.33 24.95
N ASP A 163 6.72 7.44 25.40
CA ASP A 163 7.13 8.31 26.49
C ASP A 163 8.56 8.84 26.27
N HIS A 164 8.92 9.84 27.07
CA HIS A 164 10.19 10.56 26.95
C HIS A 164 10.96 10.50 28.26
N THR A 165 12.28 10.45 28.13
CA THR A 165 13.21 10.62 29.26
C THR A 165 14.50 11.28 28.78
N MET A 166 15.36 11.67 29.72
CA MET A 166 16.72 12.11 29.38
C MET A 166 17.69 10.95 29.62
N LEU A 167 18.50 10.64 28.60
CA LEU A 167 19.56 9.65 28.68
C LEU A 167 20.88 10.27 28.25
N ALA A 168 21.88 10.24 29.13
CA ALA A 168 23.20 10.85 28.91
C ALA A 168 23.12 12.36 28.49
N GLY A 169 22.14 13.10 29.02
CA GLY A 169 21.95 14.53 28.72
C GLY A 169 21.21 14.83 27.42
N SER A 170 20.80 13.81 26.65
CA SER A 170 20.05 13.94 25.39
C SER A 170 18.62 13.41 25.53
N ASN A 171 17.73 13.89 24.68
CA ASN A 171 16.35 13.42 24.65
C ASN A 171 16.29 11.95 24.18
N PHE A 172 15.55 11.14 24.91
CA PHE A 172 15.34 9.73 24.62
C PHE A 172 13.86 9.40 24.62
N ILE A 173 13.35 9.01 23.45
CA ILE A 173 11.99 8.56 23.26
C ILE A 173 11.99 7.04 23.26
N TYR A 174 11.03 6.45 23.94
CA TYR A 174 10.82 4.99 23.91
C TYR A 174 9.35 4.68 23.81
N GLY A 175 9.02 3.58 23.16
CA GLY A 175 7.65 3.20 22.94
C GLY A 175 7.44 1.76 22.55
N VAL A 176 6.17 1.41 22.43
CA VAL A 176 5.67 0.11 21.96
C VAL A 176 4.69 0.37 20.83
N SER A 177 4.81 -0.40 19.74
CA SER A 177 3.84 -0.46 18.65
C SER A 177 3.21 -1.85 18.62
N ALA A 178 1.89 -1.92 18.51
CA ALA A 178 1.14 -3.13 18.19
C ALA A 178 0.41 -2.88 16.87
N ASN A 179 0.69 -3.71 15.85
CA ASN A 179 0.22 -3.43 14.49
C ASN A 179 -0.06 -4.72 13.69
N ASN A 180 -0.68 -4.56 12.50
CA ASN A 180 -1.10 -5.67 11.64
C ASN A 180 -0.22 -5.89 10.40
N GLY A 181 0.96 -5.29 10.33
CA GLY A 181 1.86 -5.50 9.20
C GLY A 181 3.31 -5.13 9.50
N PRO A 182 4.29 -5.93 9.05
CA PRO A 182 5.70 -5.59 9.15
C PRO A 182 5.95 -4.23 8.50
N THR A 183 6.76 -3.38 9.13
CA THR A 183 7.06 -2.00 8.73
C THR A 183 5.97 -0.95 8.92
N MET A 184 4.78 -1.31 9.42
CA MET A 184 3.73 -0.35 9.80
C MET A 184 4.25 0.72 10.78
N SER A 185 5.12 0.31 11.69
CA SER A 185 5.77 1.15 12.69
C SER A 185 6.74 2.18 12.11
N ASP A 186 7.22 2.03 10.87
CA ASP A 186 8.20 2.95 10.27
C ASP A 186 7.77 4.41 10.35
N VAL A 187 8.56 5.23 11.03
CA VAL A 187 8.26 6.66 11.24
C VAL A 187 8.49 7.51 9.99
N TRP A 188 9.20 7.02 8.99
CA TRP A 188 9.40 7.70 7.71
C TRP A 188 8.25 7.48 6.73
N ASN A 189 7.46 6.41 6.91
CA ASN A 189 6.40 5.97 6.00
C ASN A 189 6.92 5.74 4.56
N THR A 190 8.09 5.12 4.43
CA THR A 190 8.77 4.87 3.16
C THR A 190 9.11 3.40 2.92
N THR A 191 8.82 2.56 3.89
CA THR A 191 9.00 1.10 3.85
C THR A 191 7.77 0.40 3.25
N PRO A 192 7.79 -0.93 3.01
CA PRO A 192 6.77 -1.63 2.25
C PRO A 192 5.32 -1.33 2.61
N GLU A 193 4.93 -1.28 3.87
CA GLU A 193 3.55 -1.04 4.29
C GLU A 193 3.00 0.31 3.82
N TRP A 194 3.85 1.33 3.72
CA TRP A 194 3.46 2.69 3.35
C TRP A 194 3.68 3.04 1.89
N MET A 195 4.45 2.26 1.19
CA MET A 195 4.85 2.27 -0.22
C MET A 195 4.76 3.63 -0.98
N TYR A 196 5.58 3.72 -2.00
CA TYR A 196 5.40 4.64 -3.12
C TYR A 196 5.30 3.79 -4.41
N PRO A 197 4.41 4.08 -5.32
CA PRO A 197 3.40 5.15 -5.27
C PRO A 197 2.29 4.85 -4.27
N TYR A 198 1.65 5.91 -3.77
CA TYR A 198 0.57 5.80 -2.78
C TYR A 198 -0.65 5.01 -3.30
N ASN A 199 -0.99 5.19 -4.57
CA ASN A 199 -2.02 4.42 -5.25
C ASN A 199 -1.41 3.72 -6.48
N VAL A 200 -1.83 2.49 -6.73
CA VAL A 200 -1.59 1.74 -7.96
C VAL A 200 -2.90 1.18 -8.47
N SER A 201 -3.04 1.04 -9.79
CA SER A 201 -4.24 0.43 -10.35
C SER A 201 -4.32 -1.05 -9.95
N GLN A 202 -5.46 -1.45 -9.40
CA GLN A 202 -5.76 -2.86 -9.10
C GLN A 202 -6.22 -3.64 -10.35
N LEU A 203 -6.58 -2.93 -11.43
CA LEU A 203 -7.05 -3.50 -12.68
C LEU A 203 -5.96 -3.58 -13.76
N ALA A 204 -4.77 -3.04 -13.51
CA ALA A 204 -3.62 -3.21 -14.39
C ALA A 204 -2.79 -4.44 -13.98
N PRO A 205 -2.17 -5.15 -14.94
CA PRO A 205 -1.24 -6.21 -14.62
C PRO A 205 -0.10 -5.72 -13.73
N GLN A 206 0.19 -6.47 -12.66
CA GLN A 206 1.28 -6.20 -11.73
C GLN A 206 2.31 -7.33 -11.78
N PRO A 207 3.62 -7.05 -11.58
CA PRO A 207 4.62 -8.10 -11.40
C PRO A 207 4.23 -9.05 -10.26
N THR A 208 4.38 -10.35 -10.50
CA THR A 208 3.89 -11.38 -9.55
C THR A 208 4.81 -11.60 -8.35
N ALA A 209 6.10 -11.32 -8.48
CA ALA A 209 7.07 -11.56 -7.43
C ALA A 209 7.07 -10.44 -6.39
N GLN A 210 6.89 -10.80 -5.13
CA GLN A 210 6.90 -9.90 -3.98
C GLN A 210 7.90 -10.38 -2.92
N VAL A 211 8.62 -9.44 -2.29
CA VAL A 211 9.50 -9.71 -1.15
C VAL A 211 8.68 -10.04 0.09
N LEU A 212 9.28 -10.72 1.08
CA LEU A 212 8.61 -11.29 2.25
C LEU A 212 7.68 -10.31 2.96
N MET A 213 8.18 -9.12 3.30
CA MET A 213 7.33 -8.17 4.07
C MET A 213 6.16 -7.64 3.26
N MET A 214 6.27 -7.53 1.93
CA MET A 214 5.14 -7.21 1.07
C MET A 214 4.09 -8.33 1.03
N GLN A 215 4.52 -9.59 1.14
CA GLN A 215 3.60 -10.73 1.21
C GLN A 215 2.85 -10.81 2.55
N LEU A 216 3.37 -10.18 3.59
CA LEU A 216 2.82 -10.27 4.96
C LEU A 216 1.98 -9.06 5.39
N MET A 217 1.81 -8.06 4.50
CA MET A 217 1.05 -6.85 4.82
C MET A 217 -0.44 -7.15 5.09
N GLY A 218 -0.98 -6.55 6.15
CA GLY A 218 -2.42 -6.49 6.42
C GLY A 218 -3.04 -7.70 7.12
N PHE A 219 -2.40 -8.88 7.14
CA PHE A 219 -2.99 -10.09 7.76
C PHE A 219 -2.14 -10.74 8.86
N THR A 220 -1.10 -10.06 9.29
CA THR A 220 -0.29 -10.44 10.45
C THR A 220 -0.70 -9.66 11.68
N ALA A 221 -0.25 -10.10 12.84
CA ALA A 221 -0.31 -9.35 14.08
C ALA A 221 1.09 -9.36 14.71
N GLY A 222 1.56 -8.20 15.10
CA GLY A 222 2.88 -8.06 15.68
C GLY A 222 2.96 -6.97 16.73
N SER A 223 4.04 -7.00 17.47
CA SER A 223 4.40 -5.92 18.37
C SER A 223 5.91 -5.69 18.37
N SER A 224 6.30 -4.45 18.57
CA SER A 224 7.69 -4.04 18.65
C SER A 224 7.89 -3.02 19.78
N ILE A 225 9.09 -2.99 20.32
CA ILE A 225 9.59 -1.90 21.13
C ILE A 225 10.49 -1.04 20.27
N TYR A 226 10.41 0.27 20.42
CA TYR A 226 11.25 1.19 19.67
C TYR A 226 11.83 2.29 20.57
N THR A 227 12.94 2.85 20.12
CA THR A 227 13.60 3.97 20.77
C THR A 227 14.13 4.95 19.75
N MET A 228 14.18 6.24 20.12
CA MET A 228 14.86 7.28 19.37
C MET A 228 15.75 8.08 20.30
N TRP A 229 17.05 8.06 20.06
CA TRP A 229 18.02 8.81 20.86
C TRP A 229 18.44 10.07 20.11
N ASP A 230 18.27 11.20 20.80
CA ASP A 230 18.69 12.54 20.39
C ASP A 230 18.21 12.93 18.96
N ASN A 231 17.04 12.42 18.55
CA ASN A 231 16.50 12.58 17.20
C ASN A 231 17.43 12.10 16.08
N HIS A 232 18.43 11.27 16.38
CA HIS A 232 19.42 10.77 15.42
C HIS A 232 19.38 9.27 15.22
N VAL A 233 19.30 8.48 16.29
CA VAL A 233 19.40 7.02 16.21
C VAL A 233 18.09 6.38 16.59
N TYR A 234 17.50 5.67 15.65
CA TYR A 234 16.30 4.86 15.86
C TYR A 234 16.64 3.39 15.88
N VAL A 235 16.12 2.68 16.87
CA VAL A 235 16.21 1.23 16.98
C VAL A 235 14.84 0.67 17.30
N GLU A 236 14.46 -0.39 16.62
CA GLU A 236 13.22 -1.13 16.85
C GLU A 236 13.49 -2.63 16.74
N ALA A 237 12.86 -3.40 17.64
CA ALA A 237 12.85 -4.85 17.60
C ALA A 237 11.49 -5.38 18.02
N GLY A 238 11.03 -6.42 17.33
CA GLY A 238 9.73 -7.02 17.59
C GLY A 238 9.56 -8.37 16.92
N ALA A 239 8.33 -8.85 16.91
CA ALA A 239 7.98 -10.09 16.22
C ALA A 239 6.55 -10.04 15.70
N TYR A 240 6.33 -10.77 14.61
CA TYR A 240 5.04 -10.93 13.94
C TYR A 240 4.61 -12.40 13.92
N THR A 241 3.32 -12.62 13.88
CA THR A 241 2.69 -13.93 13.66
C THR A 241 1.49 -13.77 12.75
N SER A 242 1.01 -14.83 12.16
CA SER A 242 -0.27 -14.78 11.44
C SER A 242 -1.43 -14.62 12.44
N MET A 243 -2.43 -13.81 12.07
CA MET A 243 -3.64 -13.71 12.86
C MET A 243 -4.33 -15.08 12.95
N ALA A 244 -4.95 -15.38 14.08
CA ALA A 244 -5.78 -16.58 14.21
C ALA A 244 -6.90 -16.55 13.15
N LYS A 245 -7.19 -17.70 12.52
CA LYS A 245 -8.11 -17.79 11.36
C LYS A 245 -9.48 -17.15 11.63
N ASN A 246 -10.06 -17.37 12.81
CA ASN A 246 -11.34 -16.77 13.21
C ASN A 246 -11.26 -15.24 13.32
N MET A 247 -10.16 -14.73 13.86
CA MET A 247 -9.91 -13.29 13.96
C MET A 247 -9.70 -12.67 12.55
N ALA A 248 -8.86 -13.28 11.71
CA ALA A 248 -8.62 -12.84 10.36
C ALA A 248 -9.90 -12.83 9.51
N ASN A 249 -10.77 -13.85 9.65
CA ASN A 249 -12.09 -13.88 9.03
C ASN A 249 -13.00 -12.74 9.52
N GLY A 250 -13.05 -12.51 10.83
CA GLY A 250 -13.86 -11.43 11.42
C GLY A 250 -13.40 -10.04 11.01
N LEU A 251 -12.12 -9.88 10.67
CA LEU A 251 -11.51 -8.63 10.19
C LEU A 251 -11.48 -8.51 8.65
N GLY A 252 -12.02 -9.51 7.91
CA GLY A 252 -12.06 -9.50 6.45
C GLY A 252 -10.70 -9.62 5.75
N VAL A 253 -9.67 -10.13 6.44
CA VAL A 253 -8.29 -10.21 5.91
C VAL A 253 -7.82 -11.65 5.66
N PHE A 254 -8.66 -12.64 5.92
CA PHE A 254 -8.31 -14.04 5.72
C PHE A 254 -8.40 -14.44 4.24
N SER A 255 -7.34 -15.10 3.75
CA SER A 255 -7.37 -15.85 2.49
C SER A 255 -6.62 -17.18 2.67
N ASN A 256 -7.14 -18.26 2.06
CA ASN A 256 -6.43 -19.55 2.04
C ASN A 256 -5.09 -19.47 1.25
N SER A 257 -4.91 -18.48 0.41
CA SER A 257 -3.65 -18.24 -0.33
C SER A 257 -2.58 -17.55 0.50
N ASN A 258 -2.93 -16.93 1.64
CA ASN A 258 -1.96 -16.28 2.51
C ASN A 258 -1.02 -17.33 3.13
N PRO A 259 0.29 -17.02 3.30
CA PRO A 259 1.17 -17.87 4.07
C PRO A 259 0.81 -17.84 5.56
N LEU A 260 0.99 -18.96 6.25
CA LEU A 260 0.81 -19.07 7.70
C LEU A 260 2.19 -19.07 8.38
N ILE A 261 2.51 -18.06 9.16
CA ILE A 261 3.75 -18.00 9.94
C ILE A 261 3.72 -19.09 11.01
N ASP A 262 4.78 -19.87 11.09
CA ASP A 262 5.02 -20.87 12.14
C ASP A 262 5.72 -20.20 13.32
N GLY A 263 5.02 -20.08 14.44
CA GLY A 263 5.53 -19.40 15.62
C GLY A 263 5.58 -17.87 15.46
N GLY A 264 6.74 -17.30 15.74
CA GLY A 264 7.00 -15.86 15.62
C GLY A 264 8.08 -15.55 14.58
N ALA A 265 7.88 -14.50 13.82
CA ALA A 265 8.84 -13.98 12.85
C ALA A 265 9.53 -12.73 13.44
N PRO A 266 10.79 -12.82 13.88
CA PRO A 266 11.52 -11.69 14.41
C PRO A 266 11.72 -10.60 13.37
N TYR A 267 11.52 -9.36 13.79
CA TYR A 267 11.63 -8.13 13.00
C TYR A 267 12.53 -7.12 13.70
N TRP A 268 13.28 -6.34 12.94
CA TRP A 268 14.07 -5.23 13.42
C TRP A 268 14.15 -4.10 12.42
N ARG A 269 14.31 -2.86 12.91
CA ARG A 269 14.57 -1.64 12.16
C ARG A 269 15.67 -0.84 12.85
N LEU A 270 16.65 -0.36 12.10
CA LEU A 270 17.67 0.57 12.55
C LEU A 270 17.82 1.68 11.53
N PHE A 271 17.85 2.93 11.96
CA PHE A 271 18.30 4.02 11.10
C PHE A 271 19.03 5.11 11.89
N PHE A 272 19.88 5.82 11.18
CA PHE A 272 20.46 7.09 11.57
C PHE A 272 19.83 8.19 10.73
N GLN A 273 19.43 9.32 11.35
CA GLN A 273 19.01 10.52 10.64
C GLN A 273 19.76 11.74 11.16
N HIS A 274 19.92 12.72 10.28
CA HIS A 274 20.46 14.02 10.63
C HIS A 274 19.59 15.13 10.01
N VAL A 275 19.26 16.15 10.79
CA VAL A 275 18.42 17.27 10.40
C VAL A 275 19.23 18.55 10.51
N TRP A 276 19.28 19.35 9.43
CA TRP A 276 19.96 20.63 9.40
C TRP A 276 19.29 21.56 8.38
N ASP A 277 19.14 22.84 8.69
CA ASP A 277 18.71 23.91 7.77
C ASP A 277 17.59 23.53 6.77
N GLY A 278 16.50 22.90 7.24
CA GLY A 278 15.38 22.44 6.43
C GLY A 278 15.65 21.16 5.65
N GLN A 279 16.83 20.54 5.84
CA GLN A 279 17.21 19.29 5.21
C GLN A 279 17.16 18.14 6.21
N THR A 280 16.91 16.94 5.73
CA THR A 280 17.01 15.72 6.53
C THR A 280 17.58 14.60 5.67
N LEU A 281 18.61 13.93 6.15
CA LEU A 281 19.14 12.69 5.58
C LEU A 281 18.89 11.55 6.55
N MET A 282 18.40 10.42 6.04
CA MET A 282 18.30 9.17 6.78
C MET A 282 18.96 8.05 5.99
N VAL A 283 19.70 7.22 6.70
CA VAL A 283 20.23 5.94 6.19
C VAL A 283 19.78 4.85 7.15
N GLY A 284 19.18 3.80 6.62
CA GLY A 284 18.58 2.78 7.45
C GLY A 284 18.66 1.38 6.88
N THR A 285 18.20 0.45 7.71
CA THR A 285 18.10 -0.97 7.39
C THR A 285 17.00 -1.60 8.23
N TYR A 286 16.33 -2.61 7.70
CA TYR A 286 15.38 -3.45 8.41
C TYR A 286 15.53 -4.90 7.97
N GLY A 287 15.02 -5.82 8.76
CA GLY A 287 15.02 -7.21 8.39
C GLY A 287 13.99 -8.03 9.15
N MET A 288 13.71 -9.20 8.61
CA MET A 288 12.76 -10.16 9.16
C MET A 288 13.18 -11.58 8.77
N GLN A 289 12.90 -12.54 9.64
CA GLN A 289 12.96 -13.96 9.32
C GLN A 289 11.63 -14.61 9.62
N ALA A 290 11.10 -15.39 8.68
CA ALA A 290 9.85 -16.10 8.86
C ALA A 290 9.97 -17.55 8.38
N ASN A 291 9.44 -18.48 9.18
CA ASN A 291 9.13 -19.82 8.74
C ASN A 291 7.61 -19.86 8.43
N MET A 292 7.23 -20.31 7.25
CA MET A 292 5.85 -20.18 6.78
C MET A 292 5.37 -21.45 6.13
N TYR A 293 4.20 -21.92 6.54
CA TYR A 293 3.44 -22.93 5.80
C TYR A 293 2.84 -22.28 4.56
N PRO A 294 3.05 -22.84 3.35
CA PRO A 294 2.45 -22.28 2.14
C PRO A 294 0.93 -22.49 2.15
N GLN A 295 0.17 -21.46 1.77
CA GLN A 295 -1.29 -21.53 1.59
C GLN A 295 -2.05 -22.10 2.81
N TYR A 296 -1.64 -21.78 4.05
CA TYR A 296 -2.21 -22.36 5.28
C TYR A 296 -2.13 -23.90 5.37
N ASN A 297 -1.31 -24.54 4.52
CA ASN A 297 -1.18 -25.99 4.48
C ASN A 297 0.04 -26.47 5.28
N LYS A 298 -0.21 -27.15 6.40
CA LYS A 298 0.85 -27.67 7.29
C LYS A 298 1.42 -29.02 6.88
N THR A 299 0.87 -29.68 5.86
CA THR A 299 1.20 -31.06 5.50
C THR A 299 2.65 -31.21 5.05
N PHE A 300 3.19 -30.21 4.36
CA PHE A 300 4.50 -30.28 3.70
C PHE A 300 5.62 -29.56 4.45
N GLY A 301 5.37 -29.15 5.71
CA GLY A 301 6.34 -28.37 6.48
C GLY A 301 6.37 -26.89 6.12
N THR A 302 7.50 -26.21 6.42
CA THR A 302 7.63 -24.77 6.25
C THR A 302 8.69 -24.39 5.22
N ASN A 303 8.43 -23.29 4.51
CA ASN A 303 9.47 -22.52 3.85
C ASN A 303 10.13 -21.59 4.88
N SER A 304 11.43 -21.39 4.78
CA SER A 304 12.16 -20.44 5.63
C SER A 304 12.69 -19.31 4.77
N VAL A 305 12.32 -18.07 5.08
CA VAL A 305 12.73 -16.88 4.32
C VAL A 305 13.31 -15.84 5.26
N THR A 306 14.43 -15.26 4.87
CA THR A 306 15.06 -14.11 5.54
C THR A 306 15.09 -12.94 4.57
N GLU A 307 14.51 -11.82 4.98
CA GLU A 307 14.58 -10.53 4.28
C GLU A 307 15.51 -9.58 5.01
N TRP A 308 16.30 -8.85 4.25
CA TRP A 308 17.01 -7.68 4.73
C TRP A 308 16.95 -6.55 3.70
N ASN A 309 17.05 -5.33 4.19
CA ASN A 309 16.93 -4.11 3.41
C ASN A 309 18.06 -3.14 3.74
N ALA A 310 18.37 -2.27 2.80
CA ALA A 310 19.08 -1.02 3.02
C ALA A 310 18.30 0.10 2.34
N ASP A 311 18.08 1.21 3.04
CA ASP A 311 17.34 2.35 2.51
C ASP A 311 17.98 3.69 2.87
N VAL A 312 17.74 4.67 2.02
CA VAL A 312 18.16 6.06 2.18
C VAL A 312 17.01 6.99 1.83
N ASN A 313 16.83 8.02 2.62
CA ASN A 313 15.89 9.10 2.33
C ASN A 313 16.57 10.45 2.55
N TYR A 314 16.42 11.36 1.59
CA TYR A 314 16.84 12.73 1.71
C TYR A 314 15.66 13.65 1.42
N GLN A 315 15.44 14.61 2.29
CA GLN A 315 14.42 15.65 2.15
C GLN A 315 15.08 17.00 2.25
N ASN A 316 14.66 17.94 1.40
CA ASN A 316 15.08 19.33 1.45
C ASN A 316 13.86 20.23 1.27
N MET A 317 13.64 21.16 2.19
CA MET A 317 12.52 22.08 2.24
C MET A 317 13.04 23.51 2.24
N ILE A 318 12.92 24.22 1.12
CA ILE A 318 13.40 25.59 0.95
C ILE A 318 12.22 26.45 0.47
N GLY A 319 11.63 27.24 1.37
CA GLY A 319 10.46 28.05 1.07
C GLY A 319 9.32 27.21 0.51
N ASP A 320 8.84 27.56 -0.68
CA ASP A 320 7.75 26.86 -1.37
C ASP A 320 8.20 25.55 -2.06
N HIS A 321 9.47 25.21 -2.04
CA HIS A 321 10.06 24.11 -2.79
C HIS A 321 10.47 22.98 -1.86
N MET A 322 10.04 21.76 -2.20
CA MET A 322 10.41 20.55 -1.47
C MET A 322 10.93 19.49 -2.42
N TRP A 323 12.03 18.88 -2.02
CA TRP A 323 12.68 17.79 -2.76
C TRP A 323 12.78 16.58 -1.87
N MET A 324 12.54 15.42 -2.44
CA MET A 324 12.77 14.15 -1.77
C MET A 324 13.46 13.18 -2.72
N PHE A 325 14.47 12.50 -2.22
CA PHE A 325 15.08 11.34 -2.87
C PHE A 325 14.97 10.15 -1.94
N MET A 326 14.57 9.02 -2.50
CA MET A 326 14.47 7.75 -1.80
C MET A 326 15.13 6.66 -2.61
N GLY A 327 15.98 5.86 -1.94
CA GLY A 327 16.54 4.64 -2.47
C GLY A 327 16.25 3.48 -1.53
N ARG A 328 15.87 2.34 -2.07
CA ARG A 328 15.65 1.12 -1.31
C ARG A 328 16.17 -0.10 -2.07
N PHE A 329 16.92 -0.93 -1.40
CA PHE A 329 17.34 -2.24 -1.87
C PHE A 329 16.89 -3.28 -0.85
N THR A 330 16.16 -4.28 -1.29
CA THR A 330 15.65 -5.37 -0.46
C THR A 330 16.12 -6.69 -1.05
N ARG A 331 16.49 -7.64 -0.21
CA ARG A 331 16.87 -8.98 -0.61
C ARG A 331 16.26 -10.04 0.29
N ASP A 332 15.53 -10.95 -0.33
CA ASP A 332 15.10 -12.20 0.27
C ASP A 332 16.05 -13.31 -0.07
N GLN A 333 16.24 -14.20 0.89
CA GLN A 333 16.89 -15.49 0.70
C GLN A 333 16.05 -16.55 1.41
N GLY A 334 15.67 -17.61 0.72
CA GLY A 334 14.77 -18.58 1.29
C GLY A 334 15.01 -20.02 0.83
N THR A 335 14.51 -20.93 1.65
CA THR A 335 14.38 -22.35 1.36
C THR A 335 12.89 -22.66 1.16
N TYR A 336 12.51 -23.15 -0.01
CA TYR A 336 11.13 -23.34 -0.46
C TYR A 336 10.79 -24.83 -0.62
N THR A 337 11.29 -25.69 0.25
CA THR A 337 11.08 -27.14 0.19
C THR A 337 9.59 -27.51 0.34
N ALA A 338 8.88 -26.88 1.26
CA ALA A 338 7.46 -27.16 1.48
C ALA A 338 6.58 -26.79 0.29
N THR A 339 6.88 -25.71 -0.43
CA THR A 339 6.18 -25.35 -1.67
C THR A 339 6.46 -26.37 -2.77
N GLY A 340 7.72 -26.79 -2.95
CA GLY A 340 8.09 -27.82 -3.91
C GLY A 340 7.39 -29.15 -3.66
N GLU A 341 7.34 -29.63 -2.42
CA GLU A 341 6.67 -30.88 -2.05
C GLU A 341 5.15 -30.82 -2.26
N ALA A 342 4.52 -29.68 -1.96
CA ALA A 342 3.09 -29.48 -2.18
C ALA A 342 2.74 -29.56 -3.66
N GLU A 343 3.53 -28.97 -4.54
CA GLU A 343 3.29 -28.97 -5.98
C GLU A 343 3.63 -30.30 -6.63
N ASP A 344 4.69 -30.99 -6.20
CA ASP A 344 5.01 -32.33 -6.66
C ASP A 344 3.85 -33.31 -6.39
N THR A 345 3.17 -33.17 -5.25
CA THR A 345 1.98 -33.97 -4.91
C THR A 345 0.82 -33.69 -5.86
N VAL A 346 0.54 -32.43 -6.16
CA VAL A 346 -0.54 -32.06 -7.11
C VAL A 346 -0.25 -32.58 -8.52
N ILE A 347 0.99 -32.49 -8.97
CA ILE A 347 1.40 -33.01 -10.28
C ILE A 347 1.23 -34.53 -10.35
N GLU A 348 1.58 -35.24 -9.29
CA GLU A 348 1.43 -36.71 -9.22
C GLU A 348 -0.05 -37.10 -9.20
N ASP A 349 -0.89 -36.45 -8.42
CA ASP A 349 -2.33 -36.66 -8.39
C ASP A 349 -2.98 -36.45 -9.77
N LEU A 350 -2.57 -35.42 -10.50
CA LEU A 350 -3.03 -35.17 -11.87
C LEU A 350 -2.57 -36.25 -12.86
N ARG A 351 -1.36 -36.79 -12.69
CA ARG A 351 -0.86 -37.93 -13.51
C ARG A 351 -1.65 -39.20 -13.24
N VAL A 352 -1.91 -39.51 -11.96
CA VAL A 352 -2.72 -40.65 -11.56
C VAL A 352 -4.15 -40.52 -12.09
N ALA A 353 -4.76 -39.35 -11.96
CA ALA A 353 -6.12 -39.06 -12.46
C ALA A 353 -6.23 -39.19 -13.99
N ARG A 354 -5.14 -38.98 -14.75
CA ARG A 354 -5.07 -39.14 -16.19
C ARG A 354 -4.74 -40.56 -16.63
N GLY A 355 -4.65 -41.52 -15.71
CA GLY A 355 -4.41 -42.96 -16.03
C GLY A 355 -2.97 -43.26 -16.48
N ALA A 356 -2.01 -42.40 -16.18
CA ALA A 356 -0.60 -42.65 -16.43
C ALA A 356 -0.09 -43.72 -15.46
N ARG A 357 0.26 -44.92 -15.96
CA ARG A 357 0.87 -45.97 -15.14
C ARG A 357 2.25 -45.52 -14.67
N LEU A 358 2.45 -45.59 -13.38
CA LEU A 358 3.76 -45.39 -12.74
C LEU A 358 4.68 -46.54 -13.13
N ASN A 359 5.55 -46.35 -14.12
CA ASN A 359 6.74 -47.18 -14.25
C ASN A 359 7.75 -46.70 -13.22
N GLY A 360 8.03 -47.55 -12.22
CA GLY A 360 8.82 -47.27 -11.03
C GLY A 360 10.27 -46.85 -11.29
N GLY A 361 10.45 -45.60 -11.66
CA GLY A 361 11.70 -44.90 -11.68
C GLY A 361 11.57 -43.61 -10.88
N ARG A 362 12.08 -43.62 -9.69
CA ARG A 362 12.24 -42.40 -8.85
C ARG A 362 13.12 -41.39 -9.61
N SER A 363 12.48 -40.50 -10.32
CA SER A 363 13.11 -39.25 -10.74
C SER A 363 12.29 -38.10 -10.18
N HIS A 364 12.29 -37.97 -8.85
CA HIS A 364 11.85 -36.75 -8.17
C HIS A 364 12.89 -35.66 -8.43
N ARG A 365 12.86 -35.08 -9.59
CA ARG A 365 13.38 -33.73 -9.78
C ARG A 365 12.22 -32.80 -9.54
N SER A 366 12.11 -32.28 -8.31
CA SER A 366 11.34 -31.09 -8.01
C SER A 366 11.65 -30.08 -9.12
N ALA A 367 10.63 -29.62 -9.84
CA ALA A 367 10.81 -28.62 -10.91
C ALA A 367 11.18 -27.25 -10.31
N GLY A 368 11.08 -27.10 -8.98
CA GLY A 368 11.44 -25.91 -8.22
C GLY A 368 12.81 -25.99 -7.56
N ASN A 369 13.37 -24.84 -7.24
CA ASN A 369 14.62 -24.73 -6.52
C ASN A 369 14.38 -24.74 -5.00
N ALA A 370 15.05 -25.65 -4.27
CA ALA A 370 14.99 -25.65 -2.81
C ALA A 370 15.52 -24.36 -2.18
N ARG A 371 16.45 -23.67 -2.85
CA ARG A 371 17.00 -22.39 -2.40
C ARG A 371 16.78 -21.33 -3.46
N GLN A 372 16.25 -20.19 -3.04
CA GLN A 372 15.93 -19.08 -3.91
C GLN A 372 16.32 -17.76 -3.29
N TYR A 373 16.45 -16.74 -4.14
CA TYR A 373 16.55 -15.36 -3.73
C TYR A 373 15.63 -14.49 -4.59
N LEU A 374 15.20 -13.39 -4.00
CA LEU A 374 14.53 -12.30 -4.68
C LEU A 374 15.20 -10.98 -4.27
N THR A 375 15.36 -10.07 -5.21
CA THR A 375 15.83 -8.71 -4.94
C THR A 375 14.81 -7.72 -5.47
N ASN A 376 14.57 -6.65 -4.72
CA ASN A 376 13.79 -5.52 -5.16
C ASN A 376 14.60 -4.23 -4.94
N MET A 377 14.70 -3.40 -5.95
CA MET A 377 15.33 -2.09 -5.90
C MET A 377 14.35 -1.04 -6.37
N MET A 378 14.27 0.06 -5.64
CA MET A 378 13.54 1.25 -6.02
C MET A 378 14.42 2.49 -5.81
N VAL A 379 14.42 3.38 -6.78
CA VAL A 379 14.97 4.73 -6.65
C VAL A 379 13.89 5.70 -7.07
N MET A 380 13.66 6.74 -6.28
CA MET A 380 12.62 7.74 -6.53
C MET A 380 13.14 9.14 -6.26
N GLY A 381 12.78 10.07 -7.13
CA GLY A 381 12.91 11.50 -6.93
C GLY A 381 11.54 12.17 -6.97
N MET A 382 11.30 13.08 -6.06
CA MET A 382 10.06 13.83 -5.96
C MET A 382 10.37 15.32 -5.79
N TYR A 383 9.63 16.15 -6.49
CA TYR A 383 9.63 17.60 -6.36
C TYR A 383 8.21 18.08 -6.09
N THR A 384 8.05 18.90 -5.05
CA THR A 384 6.75 19.47 -4.68
C THR A 384 6.86 20.98 -4.60
N TYR A 385 5.95 21.69 -5.26
CA TYR A 385 5.84 23.14 -5.21
C TYR A 385 4.60 23.55 -4.42
N ARG A 386 4.80 24.36 -3.38
CA ARG A 386 3.74 24.84 -2.46
C ARG A 386 2.87 23.72 -1.87
N GLN A 387 3.43 22.52 -1.74
CA GLN A 387 2.66 21.33 -1.35
C GLN A 387 1.33 21.16 -2.13
N THR A 388 1.24 21.78 -3.29
CA THR A 388 0.07 21.80 -4.18
C THR A 388 0.32 20.98 -5.43
N TYR A 389 1.48 21.15 -6.06
CA TYR A 389 1.87 20.48 -7.29
C TYR A 389 3.03 19.56 -6.98
N ASN A 390 2.88 18.30 -7.27
CA ASN A 390 3.92 17.32 -7.08
C ASN A 390 4.24 16.62 -8.40
N PHE A 391 5.53 16.42 -8.64
CA PHE A 391 6.04 15.59 -9.71
C PHE A 391 6.97 14.56 -9.12
N ALA A 392 6.77 13.29 -9.47
CA ALA A 392 7.60 12.20 -9.01
C ALA A 392 7.99 11.28 -10.17
N PHE A 393 9.22 10.78 -10.10
CA PHE A 393 9.76 9.78 -11.00
C PHE A 393 10.34 8.64 -10.17
N SER A 394 10.06 7.40 -10.55
CA SER A 394 10.74 6.25 -9.96
C SER A 394 11.22 5.24 -11.01
N TYR A 395 12.30 4.55 -10.66
CA TYR A 395 12.78 3.34 -11.32
C TYR A 395 12.66 2.18 -10.34
N ASN A 396 12.06 1.10 -10.82
CA ASN A 396 11.83 -0.10 -10.02
C ASN A 396 12.39 -1.32 -10.75
N ARG A 397 13.06 -2.18 -10.01
CA ARG A 397 13.61 -3.43 -10.54
C ARG A 397 13.41 -4.56 -9.54
N THR A 398 12.83 -5.65 -10.01
CA THR A 398 12.77 -6.92 -9.30
C THR A 398 13.59 -7.94 -10.07
N GLY A 399 14.35 -8.78 -9.39
CA GLY A 399 15.11 -9.87 -9.98
C GLY A 399 15.30 -11.02 -9.00
N GLY A 400 15.41 -12.23 -9.50
CA GLY A 400 15.53 -13.39 -8.61
C GLY A 400 15.90 -14.68 -9.29
N SER A 401 15.90 -15.75 -8.52
CA SER A 401 16.15 -17.10 -9.00
C SER A 401 15.12 -17.55 -10.01
N ARG A 402 15.55 -18.28 -11.01
CA ARG A 402 14.63 -18.94 -11.96
C ARG A 402 13.94 -20.09 -11.26
N ASP A 403 12.62 -20.16 -11.37
CA ASP A 403 11.82 -21.25 -10.84
C ASP A 403 10.53 -21.41 -11.66
N TYR A 404 10.35 -22.56 -12.30
CA TYR A 404 9.18 -22.83 -13.13
C TYR A 404 7.94 -23.27 -12.35
N LEU A 405 8.07 -23.60 -11.05
CA LEU A 405 6.93 -23.85 -10.20
C LEU A 405 6.31 -22.53 -9.71
N LEU A 406 7.15 -21.63 -9.22
CA LEU A 406 6.69 -20.32 -8.72
C LEU A 406 6.30 -19.38 -9.85
N TYR A 407 6.97 -19.46 -11.01
CA TYR A 407 6.82 -18.52 -12.12
C TYR A 407 6.56 -19.30 -13.43
N SER A 408 5.46 -20.04 -13.49
CA SER A 408 5.08 -20.81 -14.68
C SER A 408 4.49 -19.91 -15.77
N PRO A 409 4.52 -20.33 -17.06
CA PRO A 409 3.79 -19.66 -18.12
C PRO A 409 2.28 -19.62 -17.84
N SER A 410 1.70 -18.43 -17.95
CA SER A 410 0.26 -18.19 -17.79
C SER A 410 -0.10 -16.88 -18.48
N PRO A 411 -1.26 -16.75 -19.15
CA PRO A 411 -1.67 -15.50 -19.76
C PRO A 411 -1.59 -14.33 -18.77
N ILE A 412 -0.93 -13.25 -19.17
CA ILE A 412 -0.75 -11.97 -18.44
C ILE A 412 0.11 -12.10 -17.19
N SER A 413 -0.18 -13.04 -16.27
CA SER A 413 0.48 -13.14 -14.95
C SER A 413 1.71 -14.03 -14.93
N GLY A 414 1.91 -14.89 -15.93
CA GLY A 414 2.98 -15.90 -15.95
C GLY A 414 4.35 -15.39 -16.38
N SER A 415 5.31 -16.33 -16.38
CA SER A 415 6.67 -16.13 -16.86
C SER A 415 7.08 -17.28 -17.78
N ARG A 416 7.35 -16.98 -19.06
CA ARG A 416 7.79 -17.98 -20.04
C ARG A 416 9.10 -18.67 -19.66
N ASN A 417 9.99 -17.93 -19.03
CA ASN A 417 11.34 -18.40 -18.71
C ASN A 417 11.55 -18.72 -17.23
N GLY A 418 10.47 -18.70 -16.41
CA GLY A 418 10.52 -18.99 -14.98
C GLY A 418 11.27 -17.95 -14.15
N LEU A 419 11.48 -16.73 -14.65
CA LEU A 419 12.16 -15.65 -13.95
C LEU A 419 11.14 -14.63 -13.40
N PRO A 420 11.35 -14.11 -12.16
CA PRO A 420 10.50 -13.07 -11.57
C PRO A 420 10.85 -11.66 -12.05
N ASN A 421 11.82 -11.50 -12.94
CA ASN A 421 12.43 -10.23 -13.27
C ASN A 421 11.43 -9.25 -13.85
N SER A 422 11.37 -8.05 -13.28
CA SER A 422 10.56 -6.96 -13.82
C SER A 422 11.30 -5.64 -13.65
N GLU A 423 11.22 -4.79 -14.67
CA GLU A 423 11.80 -3.45 -14.66
C GLU A 423 10.79 -2.46 -15.22
N TYR A 424 10.60 -1.35 -14.52
CA TYR A 424 9.71 -0.30 -14.98
C TYR A 424 10.08 1.07 -14.44
N PHE A 425 9.71 2.08 -15.20
CA PHE A 425 9.72 3.47 -14.82
C PHE A 425 8.31 3.92 -14.51
N GLN A 426 8.18 4.86 -13.57
CA GLN A 426 6.91 5.45 -13.24
C GLN A 426 7.05 6.96 -13.12
N LEU A 427 6.14 7.66 -13.78
CA LEU A 427 5.97 9.10 -13.69
C LEU A 427 4.65 9.39 -13.01
N GLN A 428 4.63 10.35 -12.12
CA GLN A 428 3.40 10.77 -11.45
C GLN A 428 3.37 12.29 -11.32
N PHE A 429 2.21 12.85 -11.60
CA PHE A 429 1.87 14.25 -11.30
C PHE A 429 0.68 14.26 -10.36
N ASP A 430 0.73 15.11 -9.33
CA ASP A 430 -0.35 15.29 -8.36
C ASP A 430 -0.72 16.77 -8.26
N TYR A 431 -2.02 17.02 -8.10
CA TYR A 431 -2.59 18.30 -7.74
C TYR A 431 -3.36 18.20 -6.44
N ILE A 432 -2.93 18.97 -5.43
CA ILE A 432 -3.47 18.93 -4.06
C ILE A 432 -3.83 20.36 -3.64
N PRO A 433 -5.07 20.81 -3.90
CA PRO A 433 -5.47 22.20 -3.67
C PRO A 433 -5.61 22.57 -2.19
N PHE A 434 -5.89 21.62 -1.31
CA PHE A 434 -6.25 21.85 0.10
C PHE A 434 -5.19 21.31 1.08
N GLY A 435 -5.50 21.37 2.39
CA GLY A 435 -4.66 20.78 3.44
C GLY A 435 -3.48 21.65 3.89
N LYS A 436 -3.48 22.97 3.56
CA LYS A 436 -2.39 23.91 3.87
C LYS A 436 -2.74 24.95 4.93
N GLY A 437 -3.95 24.93 5.48
CA GLY A 437 -4.44 25.91 6.44
C GLY A 437 -4.92 27.23 5.80
N GLU A 438 -4.98 27.30 4.47
CA GLU A 438 -5.36 28.51 3.72
C GLU A 438 -6.81 28.50 3.25
N SER A 439 -7.46 27.33 3.24
CA SER A 439 -8.83 27.14 2.78
C SER A 439 -9.81 27.06 3.95
N PHE A 440 -11.04 27.55 3.76
CA PHE A 440 -12.13 27.33 4.72
C PHE A 440 -12.50 25.85 4.88
N LEU A 441 -12.07 24.98 3.94
CA LEU A 441 -12.22 23.54 4.02
C LEU A 441 -11.18 22.87 4.94
N ASP A 442 -10.08 23.54 5.23
CA ASP A 442 -9.06 23.04 6.14
C ASP A 442 -9.51 23.14 7.62
N PRO A 443 -9.27 22.13 8.45
CA PRO A 443 -8.63 20.85 8.20
C PRO A 443 -9.64 19.73 7.84
N TYR A 444 -10.82 20.04 7.35
CA TYR A 444 -11.97 19.12 7.27
C TYR A 444 -12.06 18.36 5.94
N PHE A 445 -11.43 18.86 4.89
CA PHE A 445 -11.46 18.23 3.57
C PHE A 445 -10.11 18.35 2.88
N ASN A 446 -9.69 17.29 2.23
CA ASN A 446 -8.54 17.32 1.33
C ASN A 446 -8.84 16.53 0.06
N LEU A 447 -8.24 16.97 -1.03
CA LEU A 447 -8.37 16.35 -2.36
C LEU A 447 -6.98 16.17 -2.96
N ARG A 448 -6.74 14.99 -3.54
CA ARG A 448 -5.60 14.72 -4.38
C ARG A 448 -6.06 14.15 -5.71
N LEU A 449 -5.70 14.81 -6.78
CA LEU A 449 -5.88 14.32 -8.15
C LEU A 449 -4.51 13.93 -8.69
N SER A 450 -4.41 12.72 -9.21
CA SER A 450 -3.14 12.18 -9.69
C SER A 450 -3.28 11.61 -11.10
N VAL A 451 -2.24 11.80 -11.90
CA VAL A 451 -2.02 11.12 -13.17
C VAL A 451 -0.71 10.38 -13.08
N GLN A 452 -0.74 9.08 -13.29
CA GLN A 452 0.42 8.20 -13.19
C GLN A 452 0.59 7.43 -14.50
N TYR A 453 1.82 7.33 -14.99
CA TYR A 453 2.17 6.49 -16.11
C TYR A 453 3.26 5.51 -15.71
N THR A 454 3.01 4.22 -15.91
CA THR A 454 3.96 3.14 -15.67
C THR A 454 4.40 2.55 -17.00
N ALA A 455 5.70 2.49 -17.25
CA ALA A 455 6.30 1.95 -18.48
C ALA A 455 7.20 0.75 -18.15
N TYR A 456 6.79 -0.43 -18.58
CA TYR A 456 7.53 -1.68 -18.37
C TYR A 456 8.53 -1.94 -19.49
N THR A 457 9.80 -2.10 -19.14
CA THR A 457 10.86 -2.57 -20.04
C THR A 457 11.05 -4.09 -19.97
N VAL A 458 10.82 -4.67 -18.79
CA VAL A 458 10.79 -6.12 -18.53
C VAL A 458 9.60 -6.40 -17.62
N PHE A 459 8.88 -7.47 -17.90
CA PHE A 459 7.76 -7.93 -17.08
C PHE A 459 7.85 -9.45 -16.90
N ASN A 460 7.80 -9.95 -15.66
CA ASN A 460 7.86 -11.37 -15.32
C ASN A 460 8.85 -12.17 -16.18
N GLY A 461 10.08 -11.67 -16.31
CA GLY A 461 11.20 -12.39 -16.89
C GLY A 461 11.65 -11.97 -18.29
N ALA A 462 10.84 -11.25 -19.08
CA ALA A 462 11.25 -10.85 -20.43
C ALA A 462 10.60 -9.54 -20.92
N ALA A 463 11.19 -8.93 -21.96
CA ALA A 463 10.60 -7.79 -22.64
C ALA A 463 9.54 -8.21 -23.67
N ASN A 464 9.77 -9.32 -24.37
CA ASN A 464 8.88 -9.83 -25.41
C ASN A 464 8.36 -11.21 -25.04
N ASP A 465 7.08 -11.48 -25.38
CA ASP A 465 6.41 -12.75 -25.11
C ASP A 465 6.76 -13.29 -23.71
N TYR A 466 6.62 -12.43 -22.70
CA TYR A 466 7.09 -12.75 -21.35
C TYR A 466 6.25 -13.85 -20.69
N ASP A 467 4.96 -13.92 -21.01
CA ASP A 467 4.00 -14.85 -20.44
C ASP A 467 3.99 -16.23 -21.16
N GLY A 468 4.59 -16.33 -22.35
CA GLY A 468 4.56 -17.51 -23.20
C GLY A 468 3.29 -17.61 -24.06
N TYR A 469 2.47 -16.55 -24.08
CA TYR A 469 1.23 -16.43 -24.86
C TYR A 469 1.25 -15.24 -25.83
N GLY A 470 2.44 -14.66 -26.05
CA GLY A 470 2.67 -13.58 -27.01
C GLY A 470 2.59 -12.17 -26.44
N ARG A 471 2.37 -12.01 -25.13
CA ARG A 471 2.27 -10.69 -24.52
C ARG A 471 3.65 -10.08 -24.23
N ASN A 472 3.86 -8.84 -24.66
CA ASN A 472 5.09 -8.09 -24.41
C ASN A 472 4.98 -7.26 -23.13
N ALA A 473 6.10 -6.97 -22.47
CA ALA A 473 6.14 -6.14 -21.28
C ALA A 473 5.43 -4.78 -21.48
N ALA A 474 5.70 -4.12 -22.60
CA ALA A 474 5.09 -2.84 -22.94
C ALA A 474 3.56 -2.90 -23.11
N ALA A 475 2.96 -4.09 -23.36
CA ALA A 475 1.51 -4.25 -23.39
C ALA A 475 0.84 -3.91 -22.04
N ASN A 476 1.60 -3.97 -20.96
CA ASN A 476 1.18 -3.67 -19.59
C ASN A 476 1.44 -2.20 -19.19
N ASN A 477 2.02 -1.37 -20.08
CA ASN A 477 2.16 0.05 -19.81
C ASN A 477 0.79 0.64 -19.45
N THR A 478 0.75 1.38 -18.35
CA THR A 478 -0.52 1.78 -17.73
C THR A 478 -0.58 3.28 -17.54
N LEU A 479 -1.64 3.89 -18.05
CA LEU A 479 -2.11 5.21 -17.63
C LEU A 479 -3.14 5.01 -16.51
N PHE A 480 -2.88 5.60 -15.35
CA PHE A 480 -3.73 5.55 -14.19
C PHE A 480 -4.06 6.96 -13.72
N VAL A 481 -5.33 7.30 -13.73
CA VAL A 481 -5.83 8.59 -13.23
C VAL A 481 -6.64 8.29 -11.97
N VAL A 482 -6.34 8.96 -10.87
CA VAL A 482 -6.97 8.68 -9.58
C VAL A 482 -7.30 9.96 -8.83
N GLY A 483 -8.50 10.00 -8.27
CA GLY A 483 -8.98 11.02 -7.36
C GLY A 483 -9.16 10.45 -5.95
N ASN A 484 -8.51 11.07 -4.98
CA ASN A 484 -8.66 10.74 -3.57
C ASN A 484 -9.36 11.91 -2.89
N MET A 485 -10.52 11.69 -2.34
CA MET A 485 -11.25 12.63 -1.50
C MET A 485 -11.21 12.13 -0.06
N MET A 486 -10.88 13.00 0.87
CA MET A 486 -10.70 12.67 2.27
C MET A 486 -11.38 13.74 3.14
N TRP A 487 -12.14 13.35 4.17
CA TRP A 487 -12.84 14.23 5.09
C TRP A 487 -13.03 13.65 6.49
#